data_79785f96ae85b47a9ac88b4640ae2271
#
_entry.id   79785f96ae85b47a9ac88b4640ae2271
#
_cell.length_a   1.000
_cell.length_b   1.000
_cell.length_c   1.000
_cell.angle_alpha   90.00
_cell.angle_beta   90.00
_cell.angle_gamma   90.00
#
_symmetry.space_group_name_H-M   'P 1'
#
loop_
_entity.id
_entity.type
_entity.pdbx_description
1 polymer ?
#
loop_
_entity_poly.entity_id
_entity_poly.type
_entity_poly.pdbx_seq_one_letter_code
_entity_poly.pdbx_strand_id
1 'polypeptide(L)'
;MRNLCLWTALSVFAFGTTLFADQVVLKNGDRLTGTITKSDDKTLLIKTEFAGDVTVQWPAVQEINSTQPLHITLANGKTVAGPVATTDGSLAVTTAASGTVTVAKADVTALRSDSEQTAYEKSLHPGLTQGWVGAANIGFALTAGNSETKSLAVAFTGDRKTLHDEISLYENTVYTTNDAAGASPSTTANTNQGGARYSRNFTPRLFGFVGADFQTNALQDLNLRSIFGGGLGYHVIKTDRTTLDFLVGPNYTREDYSTVTNSFMALTLGEELSQKLGATTLLTQKLYFFPDLSSGLTGQYHATFNLGTATKISKWLAWQNAFSDIYVTNPPAQPAGAPALKTNDIVLTTGLNFSFTH
;
A
#
# COMPACT_ATOMS: atom_id res chain seq x y z
N MET A 1 -33.24 -2.15 82.54
CA MET A 1 -32.28 -3.19 82.25
C MET A 1 -31.57 -2.75 80.99
N ARG A 2 -30.29 -2.62 81.06
CA ARG A 2 -29.34 -1.77 80.42
C ARG A 2 -29.11 -2.14 78.97
N ASN A 3 -29.30 -1.17 78.02
CA ASN A 3 -28.90 -1.24 76.62
C ASN A 3 -27.41 -0.92 76.49
N LEU A 4 -26.64 -1.87 75.94
CA LEU A 4 -25.24 -1.72 75.64
C LEU A 4 -25.11 -1.42 74.15
N CYS A 5 -24.82 -0.15 73.78
CA CYS A 5 -24.50 0.25 72.41
C CYS A 5 -23.04 -0.06 72.14
N LEU A 6 -22.79 -1.03 71.26
CA LEU A 6 -21.47 -1.26 70.68
C LEU A 6 -21.24 -0.32 69.45
N TRP A 7 -20.29 0.60 69.58
CA TRP A 7 -19.79 1.39 68.48
C TRP A 7 -18.63 0.62 67.76
N THR A 8 -18.91 0.07 66.64
CA THR A 8 -17.85 -0.46 65.74
C THR A 8 -17.33 0.68 64.84
N ALA A 9 -16.14 1.17 65.17
CA ALA A 9 -15.41 2.12 64.29
C ALA A 9 -14.89 1.37 63.07
N LEU A 10 -15.49 1.64 61.89
CA LEU A 10 -15.04 1.14 60.61
C LEU A 10 -13.88 2.03 60.10
N SER A 11 -12.64 1.59 60.32
CA SER A 11 -11.43 2.23 59.78
C SER A 11 -11.35 1.93 58.29
N VAL A 12 -11.75 2.89 57.45
CA VAL A 12 -11.50 2.85 56.00
C VAL A 12 -10.02 3.12 55.78
N PHE A 13 -9.24 2.07 55.54
CA PHE A 13 -7.89 2.17 55.02
C PHE A 13 -8.00 2.59 53.54
N ALA A 14 -7.86 3.88 53.24
CA ALA A 14 -7.67 4.37 51.90
C ALA A 14 -6.27 3.90 51.43
N PHE A 15 -6.20 2.80 50.68
CA PHE A 15 -5.04 2.46 49.90
C PHE A 15 -4.89 3.54 48.80
N GLY A 16 -4.12 4.56 49.09
CA GLY A 16 -3.65 5.47 48.05
C GLY A 16 -2.80 4.69 47.05
N THR A 17 -3.34 4.40 45.88
CA THR A 17 -2.52 3.97 44.75
C THR A 17 -1.58 5.11 44.43
N THR A 18 -0.31 4.97 44.77
CA THR A 18 0.75 5.86 44.28
C THR A 18 0.81 5.66 42.78
N LEU A 19 0.19 6.55 42.03
CA LEU A 19 0.38 6.69 40.60
C LEU A 19 1.83 7.18 40.41
N PHE A 20 2.72 6.26 40.11
CA PHE A 20 4.08 6.57 39.70
C PHE A 20 4.01 7.18 38.29
N ALA A 21 3.99 8.51 38.23
CA ALA A 21 4.06 9.23 36.97
C ALA A 21 5.54 9.32 36.51
N ASP A 22 5.74 9.17 35.21
CA ASP A 22 7.05 9.42 34.62
C ASP A 22 7.41 10.90 34.76
N GLN A 23 8.71 11.20 34.82
CA GLN A 23 9.22 12.55 34.89
C GLN A 23 10.24 12.80 33.76
N VAL A 24 10.04 13.89 33.07
CA VAL A 24 10.96 14.42 32.05
C VAL A 24 11.47 15.77 32.49
N VAL A 25 12.79 15.93 32.59
CA VAL A 25 13.45 17.21 32.90
C VAL A 25 14.05 17.77 31.62
N LEU A 26 13.79 19.05 31.35
CA LEU A 26 14.30 19.77 30.20
C LEU A 26 15.58 20.55 30.56
N LYS A 27 16.39 20.88 29.56
CA LYS A 27 17.66 21.62 29.74
C LYS A 27 17.50 23.01 30.36
N ASN A 28 16.31 23.61 30.24
CA ASN A 28 15.97 24.89 30.87
C ASN A 28 15.53 24.75 32.34
N GLY A 29 15.50 23.52 32.87
CA GLY A 29 15.07 23.20 34.23
C GLY A 29 13.59 22.88 34.38
N ASP A 30 12.78 23.02 33.34
CA ASP A 30 11.35 22.65 33.39
C ASP A 30 11.17 21.16 33.63
N ARG A 31 10.13 20.80 34.38
CA ARG A 31 9.79 19.41 34.69
C ARG A 31 8.38 19.08 34.23
N LEU A 32 8.26 18.04 33.44
CA LEU A 32 6.99 17.49 33.00
C LEU A 32 6.75 16.18 33.73
N THR A 33 5.57 16.05 34.33
CA THR A 33 5.13 14.84 35.03
C THR A 33 3.91 14.28 34.30
N GLY A 34 3.93 13.00 33.98
CA GLY A 34 2.87 12.34 33.23
C GLY A 34 3.25 10.93 32.83
N THR A 35 2.66 10.42 31.76
CA THR A 35 3.02 9.13 31.15
C THR A 35 3.75 9.38 29.83
N ILE A 36 4.98 8.90 29.74
CA ILE A 36 5.75 8.93 28.48
C ILE A 36 5.07 7.96 27.51
N THR A 37 4.63 8.49 26.38
CA THR A 37 3.93 7.71 25.35
C THR A 37 4.92 7.15 24.35
N LYS A 38 5.65 8.05 23.68
CA LYS A 38 6.65 7.69 22.66
C LYS A 38 7.67 8.80 22.44
N SER A 39 8.79 8.42 21.87
CA SER A 39 9.73 9.36 21.24
C SER A 39 10.25 8.81 19.93
N ASP A 40 10.70 9.72 19.08
CA ASP A 40 11.56 9.49 17.93
C ASP A 40 12.89 10.25 18.14
N ASP A 41 13.72 10.33 17.11
CA ASP A 41 14.99 11.07 17.13
C ASP A 41 14.80 12.60 17.23
N LYS A 42 13.58 13.11 17.09
CA LYS A 42 13.26 14.55 17.06
C LYS A 42 12.42 15.00 18.23
N THR A 43 11.44 14.21 18.64
CA THR A 43 10.43 14.61 19.62
C THR A 43 10.15 13.53 20.65
N LEU A 44 9.70 13.94 21.85
CA LEU A 44 9.17 13.09 22.91
C LEU A 44 7.75 13.57 23.23
N LEU A 45 6.81 12.63 23.26
CA LEU A 45 5.41 12.83 23.63
C LEU A 45 5.18 12.32 25.05
N ILE A 46 4.73 13.19 25.93
CA ILE A 46 4.31 12.87 27.30
C ILE A 46 2.87 13.32 27.51
N LYS A 47 2.04 12.41 28.04
CA LYS A 47 0.66 12.70 28.38
C LYS A 47 0.59 13.15 29.84
N THR A 48 0.27 14.42 30.07
CA THR A 48 0.13 15.03 31.38
C THR A 48 -1.34 15.05 31.84
N GLU A 49 -1.57 15.13 33.15
CA GLU A 49 -2.93 15.12 33.70
C GLU A 49 -3.73 16.39 33.34
N PHE A 50 -3.08 17.56 33.34
CA PHE A 50 -3.76 18.84 33.19
C PHE A 50 -3.57 19.48 31.82
N ALA A 51 -2.46 19.18 31.11
CA ALA A 51 -2.17 19.77 29.80
C ALA A 51 -2.42 18.81 28.63
N GLY A 52 -2.85 17.56 28.93
CA GLY A 52 -3.03 16.53 27.91
C GLY A 52 -1.71 16.11 27.28
N ASP A 53 -1.69 15.95 25.96
CA ASP A 53 -0.51 15.52 25.21
C ASP A 53 0.44 16.69 24.98
N VAL A 54 1.65 16.61 25.56
CA VAL A 54 2.71 17.61 25.43
C VAL A 54 3.85 17.02 24.61
N THR A 55 4.21 17.70 23.52
CA THR A 55 5.34 17.32 22.68
C THR A 55 6.53 18.22 22.97
N VAL A 56 7.67 17.62 23.31
CA VAL A 56 8.93 18.32 23.53
C VAL A 56 9.99 17.88 22.53
N GLN A 57 10.93 18.76 22.19
CA GLN A 57 12.04 18.43 21.32
C GLN A 57 13.00 17.45 22.02
N TRP A 58 13.32 16.32 21.39
CA TRP A 58 14.25 15.31 21.95
C TRP A 58 15.60 15.89 22.40
N PRO A 59 16.24 16.81 21.64
CA PRO A 59 17.47 17.45 22.09
C PRO A 59 17.31 18.33 23.33
N ALA A 60 16.10 18.80 23.65
CA ALA A 60 15.83 19.64 24.84
C ALA A 60 15.65 18.81 26.11
N VAL A 61 15.38 17.49 25.98
CA VAL A 61 15.26 16.57 27.12
C VAL A 61 16.63 16.39 27.77
N GLN A 62 16.73 16.62 29.06
CA GLN A 62 17.92 16.41 29.88
C GLN A 62 17.85 15.05 30.58
N GLU A 63 16.77 14.80 31.31
CA GLU A 63 16.61 13.58 32.10
C GLU A 63 15.25 12.94 31.84
N ILE A 64 15.23 11.62 31.92
CA ILE A 64 14.01 10.78 31.88
C ILE A 64 14.06 9.84 33.07
N ASN A 65 13.00 9.86 33.88
CA ASN A 65 12.82 8.91 34.97
C ASN A 65 11.44 8.27 34.80
N SER A 66 11.40 6.97 34.59
CA SER A 66 10.18 6.18 34.45
C SER A 66 10.26 4.93 35.31
N THR A 67 9.23 4.68 36.07
CA THR A 67 9.05 3.43 36.83
C THR A 67 8.31 2.37 36.03
N GLN A 68 7.59 2.79 34.98
CA GLN A 68 6.97 1.89 34.03
C GLN A 68 7.99 1.43 32.99
N PRO A 69 7.88 0.20 32.49
CA PRO A 69 8.74 -0.27 31.43
C PRO A 69 8.61 0.61 30.17
N LEU A 70 9.73 1.04 29.63
CA LEU A 70 9.84 1.70 28.32
C LEU A 70 10.66 0.83 27.39
N HIS A 71 10.22 0.70 26.15
CA HIS A 71 10.93 0.01 25.09
C HIS A 71 11.82 1.00 24.35
N ILE A 72 13.13 0.84 24.47
CA ILE A 72 14.14 1.72 23.88
C ILE A 72 14.76 1.01 22.69
N THR A 73 14.53 1.54 21.49
CA THR A 73 15.14 1.06 20.26
C THR A 73 16.42 1.84 20.01
N LEU A 74 17.51 1.12 19.74
CA LEU A 74 18.85 1.67 19.51
C LEU A 74 19.17 1.77 18.02
N ALA A 75 20.16 2.57 17.65
CA ALA A 75 20.64 2.74 16.28
C ALA A 75 21.07 1.42 15.61
N ASN A 76 21.49 0.41 16.39
CA ASN A 76 21.84 -0.92 15.90
C ASN A 76 20.62 -1.85 15.72
N GLY A 77 19.38 -1.35 15.91
CA GLY A 77 18.12 -2.09 15.78
C GLY A 77 17.75 -2.95 17.00
N LYS A 78 18.57 -3.00 18.06
CA LYS A 78 18.21 -3.72 19.28
C LYS A 78 17.23 -2.92 20.12
N THR A 79 16.28 -3.61 20.76
CA THR A 79 15.35 -3.01 21.72
C THR A 79 15.64 -3.52 23.12
N VAL A 80 15.73 -2.60 24.08
CA VAL A 80 15.88 -2.86 25.51
C VAL A 80 14.64 -2.36 26.23
N ALA A 81 14.04 -3.19 27.11
CA ALA A 81 12.80 -2.84 27.79
C ALA A 81 12.98 -2.89 29.32
N GLY A 82 12.48 -1.87 30.00
CA GLY A 82 12.48 -1.78 31.46
C GLY A 82 12.29 -0.35 31.96
N PRO A 83 12.16 -0.16 33.29
CA PRO A 83 12.23 1.14 33.94
C PRO A 83 13.50 1.89 33.56
N VAL A 84 13.37 3.20 33.40
CA VAL A 84 14.45 4.06 32.90
C VAL A 84 14.79 5.14 33.93
N ALA A 85 16.08 5.32 34.19
CA ALA A 85 16.59 6.45 34.95
C ALA A 85 17.78 7.07 34.23
N THR A 86 17.83 8.40 34.13
CA THR A 86 19.00 9.08 33.59
C THR A 86 20.10 9.18 34.64
N THR A 87 21.29 8.70 34.30
CA THR A 87 22.50 8.80 35.12
C THR A 87 23.64 9.29 34.24
N ASP A 88 24.30 10.37 34.63
CA ASP A 88 25.46 10.96 33.93
C ASP A 88 25.22 11.18 32.41
N GLY A 89 23.99 11.65 32.05
CA GLY A 89 23.61 11.92 30.64
C GLY A 89 23.34 10.68 29.79
N SER A 90 23.39 9.49 30.39
CA SER A 90 23.01 8.21 29.77
C SER A 90 21.73 7.65 30.39
N LEU A 91 21.04 6.80 29.67
CA LEU A 91 19.83 6.13 30.14
C LEU A 91 20.21 4.77 30.75
N ALA A 92 20.01 4.61 32.04
CA ALA A 92 20.12 3.35 32.74
C ALA A 92 18.75 2.63 32.66
N VAL A 93 18.69 1.50 31.98
CA VAL A 93 17.49 0.69 31.77
C VAL A 93 17.59 -0.56 32.62
N THR A 94 16.68 -0.75 33.57
CA THR A 94 16.68 -1.93 34.41
C THR A 94 15.89 -3.04 33.75
N THR A 95 16.60 -4.02 33.18
CA THR A 95 15.98 -5.15 32.46
C THR A 95 15.80 -6.35 33.38
N ALA A 96 14.74 -7.13 33.16
CA ALA A 96 14.48 -8.35 33.92
C ALA A 96 15.52 -9.46 33.69
N ALA A 97 16.14 -9.50 32.49
CA ALA A 97 17.03 -10.59 32.08
C ALA A 97 18.53 -10.31 32.33
N SER A 98 18.96 -9.03 32.26
CA SER A 98 20.39 -8.69 32.19
C SER A 98 20.84 -7.65 33.25
N GLY A 99 19.95 -7.30 34.20
CA GLY A 99 20.18 -6.21 35.14
C GLY A 99 20.14 -4.84 34.45
N THR A 100 20.94 -3.87 34.98
CA THR A 100 20.92 -2.51 34.43
C THR A 100 21.84 -2.41 33.21
N VAL A 101 21.24 -1.98 32.09
CA VAL A 101 21.93 -1.70 30.81
C VAL A 101 22.01 -0.19 30.63
N THR A 102 23.22 0.34 30.49
CA THR A 102 23.43 1.77 30.23
C THR A 102 23.49 2.03 28.72
N VAL A 103 22.69 2.97 28.23
CA VAL A 103 22.56 3.34 26.83
C VAL A 103 22.83 4.83 26.68
N ALA A 104 23.72 5.19 25.75
CA ALA A 104 23.93 6.61 25.45
C ALA A 104 22.64 7.20 24.81
N LYS A 105 22.23 8.37 25.26
CA LYS A 105 21.04 9.06 24.72
C LYS A 105 21.13 9.29 23.21
N ALA A 106 22.33 9.47 22.67
CA ALA A 106 22.58 9.66 21.24
C ALA A 106 22.27 8.40 20.40
N ASP A 107 22.32 7.22 21.01
CA ASP A 107 22.07 5.94 20.32
C ASP A 107 20.57 5.57 20.32
N VAL A 108 19.72 6.35 20.99
CA VAL A 108 18.28 6.09 21.06
C VAL A 108 17.62 6.62 19.81
N THR A 109 17.00 5.73 19.04
CA THR A 109 16.24 6.09 17.83
C THR A 109 14.74 6.14 18.07
N ALA A 110 14.24 5.39 19.06
CA ALA A 110 12.85 5.46 19.49
C ALA A 110 12.69 4.96 20.93
N LEU A 111 11.70 5.51 21.61
CA LEU A 111 11.26 5.09 22.93
C LEU A 111 9.75 4.95 22.90
N ARG A 112 9.20 3.88 23.46
CA ARG A 112 7.75 3.60 23.48
C ARG A 112 7.32 3.05 24.83
N SER A 113 6.14 3.43 25.29
CA SER A 113 5.43 2.73 26.37
C SER A 113 5.01 1.33 25.91
N ASP A 114 4.63 0.45 26.81
CA ASP A 114 4.10 -0.89 26.48
C ASP A 114 2.90 -0.82 25.53
N SER A 115 1.98 0.12 25.75
CA SER A 115 0.81 0.31 24.89
C SER A 115 1.18 0.76 23.48
N GLU A 116 2.13 1.69 23.33
CA GLU A 116 2.63 2.15 22.04
C GLU A 116 3.49 1.09 21.35
N GLN A 117 4.26 0.31 22.11
CA GLN A 117 5.02 -0.81 21.55
C GLN A 117 4.08 -1.88 20.98
N THR A 118 3.04 -2.24 21.72
CA THR A 118 2.00 -3.18 21.25
C THR A 118 1.28 -2.64 20.01
N ALA A 119 0.92 -1.35 19.99
CA ALA A 119 0.31 -0.71 18.84
C ALA A 119 1.27 -0.67 17.64
N TYR A 120 2.54 -0.40 17.87
CA TYR A 120 3.58 -0.42 16.84
C TYR A 120 3.76 -1.82 16.26
N GLU A 121 3.91 -2.85 17.08
CA GLU A 121 4.03 -4.24 16.64
C GLU A 121 2.80 -4.69 15.84
N LYS A 122 1.60 -4.33 16.29
CA LYS A 122 0.36 -4.58 15.54
C LYS A 122 0.35 -3.84 14.20
N SER A 123 0.91 -2.64 14.13
CA SER A 123 1.00 -1.89 12.87
C SER A 123 2.00 -2.49 11.87
N LEU A 124 3.01 -3.23 12.37
CA LEU A 124 3.95 -3.96 11.50
C LEU A 124 3.30 -5.17 10.82
N HIS A 125 2.25 -5.72 11.43
CA HIS A 125 1.52 -6.91 10.97
C HIS A 125 0.01 -6.64 10.93
N PRO A 126 -0.46 -5.71 10.07
CA PRO A 126 -1.88 -5.44 9.96
C PRO A 126 -2.61 -6.71 9.48
N GLY A 127 -3.82 -6.95 10.00
CA GLY A 127 -4.68 -8.04 9.55
C GLY A 127 -4.98 -7.95 8.05
N LEU A 128 -5.38 -9.06 7.43
CA LEU A 128 -5.65 -9.11 5.97
C LEU A 128 -6.72 -8.11 5.51
N THR A 129 -7.62 -7.69 6.38
CA THR A 129 -8.67 -6.70 6.09
C THR A 129 -8.26 -5.26 6.38
N GLN A 130 -7.08 -5.01 6.95
CA GLN A 130 -6.61 -3.69 7.36
C GLN A 130 -5.54 -3.14 6.42
N GLY A 131 -5.47 -1.82 6.32
CA GLY A 131 -4.41 -1.15 5.56
C GLY A 131 -4.63 -1.16 4.05
N TRP A 132 -5.86 -1.38 3.59
CA TRP A 132 -6.20 -1.26 2.18
C TRP A 132 -6.36 0.20 1.79
N VAL A 133 -5.73 0.54 0.67
CA VAL A 133 -5.92 1.80 -0.05
C VAL A 133 -6.44 1.44 -1.42
N GLY A 134 -7.54 2.02 -1.81
CA GLY A 134 -8.14 1.70 -3.09
C GLY A 134 -8.73 2.91 -3.79
N ALA A 135 -9.09 2.69 -5.04
CA ALA A 135 -9.79 3.67 -5.85
C ALA A 135 -10.78 3.00 -6.79
N ALA A 136 -11.91 3.66 -7.00
CA ALA A 136 -12.88 3.35 -8.05
C ALA A 136 -12.88 4.49 -9.08
N ASN A 137 -12.78 4.14 -10.35
CA ASN A 137 -12.78 5.09 -11.46
C ASN A 137 -14.03 4.88 -12.31
N ILE A 138 -14.67 5.97 -12.70
CA ILE A 138 -15.80 5.95 -13.63
C ILE A 138 -15.55 7.00 -14.70
N GLY A 139 -15.40 6.54 -15.93
CA GLY A 139 -15.28 7.35 -17.13
C GLY A 139 -16.51 7.15 -18.04
N PHE A 140 -16.96 8.22 -18.65
CA PHE A 140 -18.13 8.20 -19.52
C PHE A 140 -17.93 9.16 -20.68
N ALA A 141 -18.26 8.72 -21.92
CA ALA A 141 -18.26 9.56 -23.10
C ALA A 141 -19.52 9.32 -23.95
N LEU A 142 -20.08 10.41 -24.43
CA LEU A 142 -21.20 10.42 -25.37
C LEU A 142 -20.82 11.26 -26.58
N THR A 143 -21.10 10.73 -27.76
CA THR A 143 -21.11 11.52 -29.00
C THR A 143 -22.49 11.43 -29.65
N ALA A 144 -22.96 12.52 -30.22
CA ALA A 144 -24.23 12.58 -30.90
C ALA A 144 -24.08 13.41 -32.20
N GLY A 145 -24.87 13.08 -33.22
CA GLY A 145 -24.86 13.72 -34.52
C GLY A 145 -24.50 12.75 -35.63
N ASN A 146 -23.47 13.02 -36.43
CA ASN A 146 -23.00 12.11 -37.49
C ASN A 146 -22.38 10.81 -36.95
N SER A 147 -22.09 10.76 -35.67
CA SER A 147 -21.62 9.60 -34.92
C SER A 147 -22.39 9.52 -33.59
N GLU A 148 -22.93 8.36 -33.28
CA GLU A 148 -23.66 8.11 -32.04
C GLU A 148 -22.92 7.03 -31.25
N THR A 149 -21.97 7.43 -30.42
CA THR A 149 -21.21 6.50 -29.56
C THR A 149 -21.50 6.74 -28.09
N LYS A 150 -21.58 5.66 -27.32
CA LYS A 150 -21.69 5.65 -25.86
C LYS A 150 -20.57 4.80 -25.32
N SER A 151 -19.77 5.37 -24.45
CA SER A 151 -18.66 4.68 -23.81
C SER A 151 -18.80 4.75 -22.30
N LEU A 152 -18.60 3.61 -21.65
CA LEU A 152 -18.48 3.48 -20.19
C LEU A 152 -17.15 2.79 -19.89
N ALA A 153 -16.35 3.40 -19.03
CA ALA A 153 -15.15 2.79 -18.46
C ALA A 153 -15.27 2.76 -16.94
N VAL A 154 -15.08 1.60 -16.36
CA VAL A 154 -15.08 1.41 -14.90
C VAL A 154 -13.78 0.70 -14.53
N ALA A 155 -13.10 1.17 -13.49
CA ALA A 155 -11.92 0.50 -12.99
C ALA A 155 -11.88 0.55 -11.46
N PHE A 156 -11.32 -0.51 -10.87
CA PHE A 156 -11.04 -0.61 -9.44
C PHE A 156 -9.57 -0.92 -9.24
N THR A 157 -9.00 -0.33 -8.21
CA THR A 157 -7.67 -0.72 -7.70
C THR A 157 -7.75 -0.86 -6.19
N GLY A 158 -6.98 -1.79 -5.65
CA GLY A 158 -6.85 -1.98 -4.22
C GLY A 158 -5.44 -2.48 -3.89
N ASP A 159 -4.73 -1.73 -3.06
CA ASP A 159 -3.39 -2.07 -2.61
C ASP A 159 -3.38 -2.18 -1.09
N ARG A 160 -2.83 -3.27 -0.59
CA ARG A 160 -2.51 -3.44 0.81
C ARG A 160 -1.01 -3.59 0.96
N LYS A 161 -0.41 -2.65 1.66
CA LYS A 161 1.04 -2.55 1.80
C LYS A 161 1.46 -2.66 3.25
N THR A 162 2.41 -3.54 3.53
CA THR A 162 3.08 -3.65 4.82
C THR A 162 4.57 -3.29 4.67
N LEU A 163 5.36 -3.43 5.73
CA LEU A 163 6.82 -3.24 5.63
C LEU A 163 7.48 -4.27 4.71
N HIS A 164 6.92 -5.48 4.63
CA HIS A 164 7.57 -6.61 3.97
C HIS A 164 6.85 -7.12 2.73
N ASP A 165 5.56 -6.87 2.63
CA ASP A 165 4.74 -7.40 1.53
C ASP A 165 3.72 -6.40 1.00
N GLU A 166 3.22 -6.70 -0.19
CA GLU A 166 2.18 -5.93 -0.86
C GLU A 166 1.23 -6.88 -1.60
N ILE A 167 -0.07 -6.64 -1.45
CA ILE A 167 -1.11 -7.26 -2.25
C ILE A 167 -1.71 -6.16 -3.11
N SER A 168 -1.72 -6.36 -4.43
CA SER A 168 -2.35 -5.45 -5.38
C SER A 168 -3.47 -6.16 -6.12
N LEU A 169 -4.61 -5.53 -6.20
CA LEU A 169 -5.78 -5.97 -6.95
C LEU A 169 -6.14 -4.89 -7.96
N TYR A 170 -6.57 -5.29 -9.15
CA TYR A 170 -7.11 -4.36 -10.12
C TYR A 170 -8.20 -5.00 -10.97
N GLU A 171 -9.08 -4.18 -11.47
CA GLU A 171 -10.09 -4.51 -12.47
C GLU A 171 -10.32 -3.29 -13.36
N ASN A 172 -10.53 -3.52 -14.65
CA ASN A 172 -10.82 -2.49 -15.64
C ASN A 172 -11.79 -3.06 -16.68
N THR A 173 -12.92 -2.38 -16.87
CA THR A 173 -13.94 -2.70 -17.86
C THR A 173 -14.13 -1.50 -18.78
N VAL A 174 -14.13 -1.74 -20.08
CA VAL A 174 -14.47 -0.76 -21.11
C VAL A 174 -15.55 -1.32 -22.01
N TYR A 175 -16.66 -0.61 -22.09
CA TYR A 175 -17.76 -0.94 -22.98
C TYR A 175 -18.13 0.27 -23.85
N THR A 176 -18.15 0.09 -25.18
CA THR A 176 -18.49 1.15 -26.12
C THR A 176 -19.44 0.62 -27.19
N THR A 177 -20.52 1.36 -27.43
CA THR A 177 -21.43 1.10 -28.52
C THR A 177 -21.41 2.22 -29.56
N ASN A 178 -21.73 1.87 -30.81
CA ASN A 178 -22.00 2.81 -31.89
C ASN A 178 -23.43 2.57 -32.38
N ASP A 179 -24.30 3.51 -32.06
CA ASP A 179 -25.73 3.42 -32.37
C ASP A 179 -26.10 4.18 -33.69
N ALA A 180 -25.08 4.67 -34.44
CA ALA A 180 -25.33 5.37 -35.71
C ALA A 180 -26.05 4.47 -36.72
N ALA A 181 -26.99 5.01 -37.48
CA ALA A 181 -27.75 4.27 -38.46
C ALA A 181 -26.84 3.60 -39.50
N GLY A 182 -26.93 2.28 -39.62
CA GLY A 182 -26.07 1.48 -40.50
C GLY A 182 -24.71 1.11 -39.92
N ALA A 183 -24.40 1.44 -38.65
CA ALA A 183 -23.20 1.00 -38.00
C ALA A 183 -23.20 -0.53 -37.76
N SER A 184 -22.11 -1.19 -38.13
CA SER A 184 -21.89 -2.61 -37.87
C SER A 184 -20.38 -2.83 -37.63
N PRO A 185 -19.99 -3.38 -36.51
CA PRO A 185 -20.83 -3.82 -35.37
C PRO A 185 -21.34 -2.66 -34.51
N SER A 186 -22.44 -2.85 -33.80
CA SER A 186 -22.99 -1.87 -32.85
C SER A 186 -22.12 -1.73 -31.60
N THR A 187 -21.43 -2.78 -31.19
CA THR A 187 -20.43 -2.76 -30.09
C THR A 187 -19.04 -2.57 -30.67
N THR A 188 -18.33 -1.53 -30.23
CA THR A 188 -16.99 -1.16 -30.72
C THR A 188 -15.87 -1.33 -29.69
N ALA A 189 -16.22 -1.59 -28.42
CA ALA A 189 -15.32 -2.10 -27.38
C ALA A 189 -16.12 -2.91 -26.36
N ASN A 190 -15.60 -4.04 -25.94
CA ASN A 190 -16.12 -4.83 -24.81
C ASN A 190 -14.96 -5.65 -24.26
N THR A 191 -14.21 -5.01 -23.34
CA THR A 191 -12.98 -5.56 -22.76
C THR A 191 -13.11 -5.51 -21.25
N ASN A 192 -12.80 -6.63 -20.60
CA ASN A 192 -12.64 -6.71 -19.15
C ASN A 192 -11.24 -7.25 -18.86
N GLN A 193 -10.56 -6.66 -17.91
CA GLN A 193 -9.25 -7.08 -17.47
C GLN A 193 -9.14 -6.93 -15.95
N GLY A 194 -8.67 -7.95 -15.26
CA GLY A 194 -8.47 -7.89 -13.83
C GLY A 194 -7.40 -8.84 -13.38
N GLY A 195 -6.81 -8.58 -12.23
CA GLY A 195 -5.75 -9.39 -11.71
C GLY A 195 -5.44 -9.14 -10.24
N ALA A 196 -4.62 -10.02 -9.70
CA ALA A 196 -4.10 -9.96 -8.35
C ALA A 196 -2.60 -10.28 -8.35
N ARG A 197 -1.83 -9.53 -7.55
CA ARG A 197 -0.41 -9.78 -7.34
C ARG A 197 -0.09 -9.71 -5.85
N TYR A 198 0.67 -10.68 -5.38
CA TYR A 198 1.35 -10.65 -4.10
C TYR A 198 2.84 -10.45 -4.34
N SER A 199 3.44 -9.49 -3.64
CA SER A 199 4.88 -9.19 -3.70
C SER A 199 5.47 -9.19 -2.30
N ARG A 200 6.70 -9.70 -2.14
CA ARG A 200 7.42 -9.73 -0.87
C ARG A 200 8.82 -9.20 -1.03
N ASN A 201 9.17 -8.19 -0.22
CA ASN A 201 10.51 -7.62 -0.17
C ASN A 201 11.47 -8.57 0.55
N PHE A 202 12.54 -8.99 -0.11
CA PHE A 202 13.65 -9.75 0.48
C PHE A 202 14.73 -8.81 1.01
N THR A 203 14.94 -7.69 0.29
CA THR A 203 15.83 -6.60 0.66
C THR A 203 15.14 -5.26 0.37
N PRO A 204 15.71 -4.11 0.76
CA PRO A 204 15.13 -2.80 0.39
C PRO A 204 14.97 -2.58 -1.12
N ARG A 205 15.68 -3.34 -1.96
CA ARG A 205 15.66 -3.20 -3.43
C ARG A 205 15.17 -4.43 -4.19
N LEU A 206 15.25 -5.63 -3.60
CA LEU A 206 14.87 -6.88 -4.26
C LEU A 206 13.59 -7.42 -3.67
N PHE A 207 12.63 -7.77 -4.52
CA PHE A 207 11.39 -8.43 -4.12
C PHE A 207 11.07 -9.63 -5.03
N GLY A 208 10.28 -10.57 -4.51
CA GLY A 208 9.66 -11.64 -5.29
C GLY A 208 8.19 -11.32 -5.48
N PHE A 209 7.60 -11.80 -6.58
CA PHE A 209 6.18 -11.68 -6.83
C PHE A 209 5.58 -12.96 -7.39
N VAL A 210 4.27 -13.14 -7.15
CA VAL A 210 3.40 -14.09 -7.81
C VAL A 210 2.10 -13.39 -8.16
N GLY A 211 1.47 -13.74 -9.27
CA GLY A 211 0.25 -13.07 -9.71
C GLY A 211 -0.56 -13.90 -10.69
N ALA A 212 -1.78 -13.43 -10.87
CA ALA A 212 -2.71 -13.94 -11.87
C ALA A 212 -3.42 -12.77 -12.52
N ASP A 213 -3.52 -12.80 -13.86
CA ASP A 213 -4.21 -11.81 -14.67
C ASP A 213 -5.24 -12.51 -15.57
N PHE A 214 -6.40 -11.90 -15.72
CA PHE A 214 -7.50 -12.39 -16.53
C PHE A 214 -7.98 -11.29 -17.47
N GLN A 215 -8.22 -11.64 -18.72
CA GLN A 215 -8.68 -10.70 -19.73
C GLN A 215 -9.73 -11.35 -20.62
N THR A 216 -10.77 -10.58 -20.96
CA THR A 216 -11.72 -10.91 -22.04
C THR A 216 -11.75 -9.77 -23.05
N ASN A 217 -11.95 -10.07 -24.33
CA ASN A 217 -12.12 -9.08 -25.38
C ASN A 217 -13.04 -9.65 -26.46
N ALA A 218 -14.30 -9.25 -26.42
CA ALA A 218 -15.30 -9.77 -27.34
C ALA A 218 -15.04 -9.40 -28.81
N LEU A 219 -14.35 -8.30 -29.09
CA LEU A 219 -14.02 -7.88 -30.45
C LEU A 219 -12.82 -8.64 -31.04
N GLN A 220 -12.03 -9.27 -30.19
CA GLN A 220 -10.94 -10.17 -30.59
C GLN A 220 -11.36 -11.65 -30.51
N ASP A 221 -12.64 -11.94 -30.29
CA ASP A 221 -13.15 -13.29 -30.02
C ASP A 221 -12.41 -13.99 -28.86
N LEU A 222 -11.80 -13.22 -27.97
CA LEU A 222 -11.08 -13.69 -26.80
C LEU A 222 -12.07 -13.88 -25.64
N ASN A 223 -12.50 -15.12 -25.43
CA ASN A 223 -13.39 -15.47 -24.33
C ASN A 223 -12.69 -15.33 -22.98
N LEU A 224 -11.43 -15.80 -22.88
CA LEU A 224 -10.62 -15.66 -21.68
C LEU A 224 -9.15 -15.84 -21.99
N ARG A 225 -8.33 -14.87 -21.57
CA ARG A 225 -6.88 -15.06 -21.36
C ARG A 225 -6.60 -15.13 -19.88
N SER A 226 -5.90 -16.17 -19.47
CA SER A 226 -5.45 -16.35 -18.10
C SER A 226 -3.94 -16.43 -18.08
N ILE A 227 -3.30 -15.62 -17.25
CA ILE A 227 -1.85 -15.55 -17.07
C ILE A 227 -1.55 -15.83 -15.60
N PHE A 228 -0.76 -16.85 -15.33
CA PHE A 228 -0.28 -17.19 -13.99
C PHE A 228 1.24 -17.10 -14.01
N GLY A 229 1.81 -16.25 -13.19
CA GLY A 229 3.24 -16.01 -13.22
C GLY A 229 3.82 -15.62 -11.88
N GLY A 230 5.14 -15.59 -11.84
CA GLY A 230 5.88 -15.14 -10.70
C GLY A 230 7.35 -14.92 -11.07
N GLY A 231 8.05 -14.21 -10.23
CA GLY A 231 9.43 -13.87 -10.54
C GLY A 231 10.07 -12.97 -9.51
N LEU A 232 11.07 -12.25 -9.97
CA LEU A 232 11.80 -11.27 -9.19
C LEU A 232 11.57 -9.87 -9.74
N GLY A 233 11.54 -8.91 -8.82
CA GLY A 233 11.49 -7.48 -9.16
C GLY A 233 12.59 -6.71 -8.45
N TYR A 234 12.99 -5.60 -9.05
CA TYR A 234 14.05 -4.75 -8.52
C TYR A 234 13.60 -3.28 -8.50
N HIS A 235 13.62 -2.67 -7.31
CA HIS A 235 13.38 -1.25 -7.13
C HIS A 235 14.61 -0.45 -7.59
N VAL A 236 14.60 0.09 -8.80
CA VAL A 236 15.68 0.93 -9.36
C VAL A 236 15.67 2.28 -8.68
N ILE A 237 14.47 2.88 -8.55
CA ILE A 237 14.24 4.11 -7.80
C ILE A 237 13.17 3.81 -6.74
N LYS A 238 13.47 4.14 -5.49
CA LYS A 238 12.53 4.01 -4.38
C LYS A 238 12.66 5.21 -3.46
N THR A 239 11.89 6.25 -3.76
CA THR A 239 11.82 7.49 -3.00
C THR A 239 10.35 7.81 -2.69
N ASP A 240 10.09 8.76 -1.81
CA ASP A 240 8.73 9.23 -1.50
C ASP A 240 8.04 9.89 -2.70
N ARG A 241 8.80 10.33 -3.71
CA ARG A 241 8.30 11.03 -4.89
C ARG A 241 8.22 10.13 -6.12
N THR A 242 9.15 9.19 -6.28
CA THR A 242 9.29 8.37 -7.48
C THR A 242 9.62 6.94 -7.09
N THR A 243 8.87 5.99 -7.64
CA THR A 243 9.23 4.57 -7.64
C THR A 243 9.34 4.10 -9.09
N LEU A 244 10.40 3.36 -9.40
CA LEU A 244 10.63 2.71 -10.68
C LEU A 244 11.08 1.28 -10.41
N ASP A 245 10.27 0.33 -10.87
CA ASP A 245 10.46 -1.08 -10.66
C ASP A 245 10.61 -1.81 -11.98
N PHE A 246 11.54 -2.77 -12.04
CA PHE A 246 11.63 -3.75 -13.12
C PHE A 246 11.28 -5.13 -12.57
N LEU A 247 10.55 -5.90 -13.38
CA LEU A 247 10.08 -7.23 -13.04
C LEU A 247 10.46 -8.22 -14.13
N VAL A 248 10.85 -9.43 -13.72
CA VAL A 248 11.17 -10.52 -14.66
C VAL A 248 10.77 -11.85 -14.05
N GLY A 249 10.15 -12.71 -14.83
CA GLY A 249 9.82 -14.06 -14.39
C GLY A 249 9.05 -14.89 -15.41
N PRO A 250 9.01 -16.20 -15.27
CA PRO A 250 8.19 -17.05 -16.10
C PRO A 250 6.71 -16.89 -15.81
N ASN A 251 5.90 -17.07 -16.83
CA ASN A 251 4.45 -17.19 -16.70
C ASN A 251 3.94 -18.33 -17.61
N TYR A 252 2.77 -18.85 -17.22
CA TYR A 252 1.94 -19.73 -18.03
C TYR A 252 0.74 -18.92 -18.52
N THR A 253 0.57 -18.87 -19.84
CA THR A 253 -0.54 -18.18 -20.50
C THR A 253 -1.44 -19.21 -21.17
N ARG A 254 -2.74 -19.08 -20.92
CA ARG A 254 -3.80 -19.78 -21.62
C ARG A 254 -4.73 -18.76 -22.25
N GLU A 255 -4.95 -18.88 -23.56
CA GLU A 255 -5.85 -18.05 -24.35
C GLU A 255 -6.95 -18.93 -24.94
N ASP A 256 -8.19 -18.63 -24.62
CA ASP A 256 -9.37 -19.31 -25.07
C ASP A 256 -10.13 -18.38 -26.01
N TYR A 257 -9.94 -18.58 -27.30
CA TYR A 257 -10.68 -17.88 -28.35
C TYR A 257 -11.90 -18.72 -28.78
N SER A 258 -12.86 -18.12 -29.46
CA SER A 258 -14.06 -18.80 -29.92
C SER A 258 -13.76 -19.99 -30.86
N THR A 259 -12.61 -19.97 -31.55
CA THR A 259 -12.23 -20.96 -32.56
C THR A 259 -11.06 -21.83 -32.12
N VAL A 260 -10.22 -21.41 -31.19
CA VAL A 260 -9.00 -22.08 -30.80
C VAL A 260 -8.60 -21.79 -29.35
N THR A 261 -8.02 -22.75 -28.71
CA THR A 261 -7.39 -22.56 -27.38
C THR A 261 -5.89 -22.74 -27.52
N ASN A 262 -5.14 -21.73 -27.07
CA ASN A 262 -3.68 -21.76 -27.02
C ASN A 262 -3.21 -21.84 -25.56
N SER A 263 -2.12 -22.54 -25.33
CA SER A 263 -1.48 -22.60 -24.01
C SER A 263 0.03 -22.67 -24.19
N PHE A 264 0.75 -21.79 -23.51
CA PHE A 264 2.19 -21.70 -23.68
C PHE A 264 2.88 -21.11 -22.43
N MET A 265 4.18 -21.35 -22.34
CA MET A 265 5.04 -20.68 -21.37
C MET A 265 5.60 -19.41 -22.00
N ALA A 266 5.53 -18.32 -21.25
CA ALA A 266 6.08 -17.03 -21.66
C ALA A 266 6.98 -16.46 -20.56
N LEU A 267 7.69 -15.40 -20.90
CA LEU A 267 8.43 -14.60 -19.94
C LEU A 267 7.65 -13.30 -19.68
N THR A 268 7.56 -12.89 -18.44
CA THR A 268 7.11 -11.56 -18.05
C THR A 268 8.31 -10.64 -17.95
N LEU A 269 8.35 -9.58 -18.73
CA LEU A 269 9.26 -8.44 -18.56
C LEU A 269 8.41 -7.22 -18.27
N GLY A 270 8.57 -6.61 -17.11
CA GLY A 270 7.73 -5.51 -16.64
C GLY A 270 8.53 -4.30 -16.21
N GLU A 271 7.98 -3.13 -16.47
CA GLU A 271 8.43 -1.84 -15.95
C GLU A 271 7.22 -1.12 -15.33
N GLU A 272 7.36 -0.68 -14.08
CA GLU A 272 6.34 0.09 -13.36
C GLU A 272 6.94 1.38 -12.82
N LEU A 273 6.41 2.51 -13.27
CA LEU A 273 6.76 3.85 -12.79
C LEU A 273 5.57 4.46 -12.06
N SER A 274 5.83 5.03 -10.89
CA SER A 274 4.91 5.90 -10.17
C SER A 274 5.65 7.17 -9.76
N GLN A 275 5.14 8.33 -10.15
CA GLN A 275 5.80 9.61 -9.90
C GLN A 275 4.80 10.69 -9.45
N LYS A 276 5.09 11.34 -8.33
CA LYS A 276 4.34 12.52 -7.88
C LYS A 276 4.79 13.75 -8.66
N LEU A 277 3.90 14.29 -9.48
CA LEU A 277 4.09 15.55 -10.20
C LEU A 277 3.53 16.71 -9.35
N GLY A 278 4.38 17.27 -8.49
CA GLY A 278 3.95 18.29 -7.52
C GLY A 278 3.18 17.69 -6.33
N ALA A 279 2.27 18.47 -5.75
CA ALA A 279 1.51 18.09 -4.54
C ALA A 279 0.21 17.33 -4.82
N THR A 280 -0.34 17.47 -6.02
CA THR A 280 -1.70 17.02 -6.34
C THR A 280 -1.80 15.95 -7.41
N THR A 281 -0.78 15.82 -8.27
CA THR A 281 -0.86 14.92 -9.43
C THR A 281 0.07 13.72 -9.27
N LEU A 282 -0.48 12.53 -9.48
CA LEU A 282 0.26 11.27 -9.58
C LEU A 282 0.28 10.84 -11.04
N LEU A 283 1.46 10.54 -11.57
CA LEU A 283 1.68 9.87 -12.84
C LEU A 283 1.99 8.40 -12.57
N THR A 284 1.34 7.50 -13.29
CA THR A 284 1.63 6.07 -13.29
C THR A 284 1.87 5.59 -14.71
N GLN A 285 2.86 4.72 -14.89
CA GLN A 285 3.11 4.05 -16.15
C GLN A 285 3.46 2.60 -15.87
N LYS A 286 2.91 1.69 -16.68
CA LYS A 286 3.21 0.26 -16.64
C LYS A 286 3.42 -0.22 -18.07
N LEU A 287 4.53 -0.88 -18.30
CA LEU A 287 4.83 -1.56 -19.55
C LEU A 287 5.13 -3.02 -19.23
N TYR A 288 4.41 -3.90 -19.87
CA TYR A 288 4.67 -5.34 -19.79
C TYR A 288 4.85 -5.92 -21.17
N PHE A 289 5.82 -6.80 -21.29
CA PHE A 289 6.13 -7.54 -22.50
C PHE A 289 6.16 -9.04 -22.17
N PHE A 290 5.41 -9.83 -22.93
CA PHE A 290 5.21 -11.25 -22.70
C PHE A 290 5.59 -12.05 -23.95
N PRO A 291 6.89 -12.31 -24.22
CA PRO A 291 7.32 -13.17 -25.33
C PRO A 291 6.99 -14.63 -25.03
N ASP A 292 6.39 -15.30 -26.02
CA ASP A 292 6.16 -16.75 -26.01
C ASP A 292 7.49 -17.51 -26.16
N LEU A 293 7.82 -18.30 -25.15
CA LEU A 293 9.06 -19.09 -25.13
C LEU A 293 8.97 -20.35 -25.99
N SER A 294 7.76 -20.83 -26.30
CA SER A 294 7.54 -22.05 -27.08
C SER A 294 7.74 -21.84 -28.58
N SER A 295 7.48 -20.63 -29.07
CA SER A 295 7.66 -20.25 -30.48
C SER A 295 9.01 -19.59 -30.77
N GLY A 296 9.89 -19.49 -29.77
CA GLY A 296 11.12 -18.70 -29.80
C GLY A 296 10.85 -17.21 -29.56
N LEU A 297 11.82 -16.50 -28.99
CA LEU A 297 11.67 -15.08 -28.57
C LEU A 297 11.27 -14.10 -29.67
N THR A 298 11.29 -14.52 -30.93
CA THR A 298 10.98 -13.69 -32.11
C THR A 298 9.62 -13.99 -32.76
N GLY A 299 8.88 -15.00 -32.25
CA GLY A 299 7.68 -15.49 -32.94
C GLY A 299 6.39 -14.81 -32.52
N GLN A 300 6.02 -14.97 -31.29
CA GLN A 300 4.76 -14.45 -30.77
C GLN A 300 4.99 -13.74 -29.44
N TYR A 301 4.38 -12.58 -29.27
CA TYR A 301 4.36 -11.87 -28.00
C TYR A 301 3.10 -11.02 -27.92
N HIS A 302 2.69 -10.74 -26.70
CA HIS A 302 1.80 -9.63 -26.44
C HIS A 302 2.49 -8.62 -25.52
N ALA A 303 2.05 -7.38 -25.60
CA ALA A 303 2.54 -6.30 -24.76
C ALA A 303 1.38 -5.46 -24.27
N THR A 304 1.51 -4.90 -23.09
CA THR A 304 0.54 -3.96 -22.55
C THR A 304 1.27 -2.70 -22.11
N PHE A 305 0.77 -1.56 -22.53
CA PHE A 305 1.25 -0.25 -22.09
C PHE A 305 0.10 0.54 -21.48
N ASN A 306 0.26 0.94 -20.22
CA ASN A 306 -0.72 1.75 -19.49
C ASN A 306 -0.05 3.01 -18.97
N LEU A 307 -0.63 4.17 -19.25
CA LEU A 307 -0.17 5.47 -18.78
C LEU A 307 -1.37 6.19 -18.13
N GLY A 308 -1.22 6.62 -16.89
CA GLY A 308 -2.29 7.26 -16.15
C GLY A 308 -1.84 8.52 -15.43
N THR A 309 -2.75 9.49 -15.30
CA THR A 309 -2.59 10.63 -14.40
C THR A 309 -3.80 10.75 -13.51
N ALA A 310 -3.59 10.99 -12.21
CA ALA A 310 -4.65 11.28 -11.25
C ALA A 310 -4.34 12.59 -10.55
N THR A 311 -5.19 13.61 -10.76
CA THR A 311 -5.03 14.95 -10.15
C THR A 311 -6.07 15.15 -9.08
N LYS A 312 -5.65 15.33 -7.83
CA LYS A 312 -6.53 15.51 -6.67
C LYS A 312 -7.35 16.79 -6.79
N ILE A 313 -8.67 16.66 -6.62
CA ILE A 313 -9.62 17.75 -6.47
C ILE A 313 -9.95 17.92 -4.97
N SER A 314 -10.11 16.80 -4.25
CA SER A 314 -10.35 16.78 -2.80
C SER A 314 -9.62 15.59 -2.14
N LYS A 315 -9.89 15.32 -0.86
CA LYS A 315 -9.28 14.20 -0.14
C LYS A 315 -9.65 12.83 -0.71
N TRP A 316 -10.84 12.72 -1.28
CA TRP A 316 -11.44 11.46 -1.78
C TRP A 316 -11.76 11.47 -3.27
N LEU A 317 -11.55 12.61 -3.97
CA LEU A 317 -11.89 12.80 -5.37
C LEU A 317 -10.68 13.30 -6.16
N ALA A 318 -10.40 12.67 -7.30
CA ALA A 318 -9.42 13.11 -8.28
C ALA A 318 -10.00 13.07 -9.70
N TRP A 319 -9.43 13.87 -10.60
CA TRP A 319 -9.62 13.74 -12.04
C TRP A 319 -8.57 12.78 -12.58
N GLN A 320 -9.00 11.80 -13.36
CA GLN A 320 -8.13 10.79 -13.94
C GLN A 320 -8.18 10.83 -15.46
N ASN A 321 -7.00 10.69 -16.08
CA ASN A 321 -6.87 10.34 -17.50
C ASN A 321 -6.03 9.07 -17.57
N ALA A 322 -6.42 8.14 -18.45
CA ALA A 322 -5.70 6.91 -18.68
C ALA A 322 -5.65 6.57 -20.17
N PHE A 323 -4.48 6.15 -20.61
CA PHE A 323 -4.22 5.58 -21.91
C PHE A 323 -3.80 4.12 -21.70
N SER A 324 -4.38 3.21 -22.48
CA SER A 324 -4.04 1.80 -22.51
C SER A 324 -3.86 1.34 -23.96
N ASP A 325 -2.81 0.60 -24.23
CA ASP A 325 -2.56 -0.09 -25.49
C ASP A 325 -2.25 -1.55 -25.21
N ILE A 326 -2.97 -2.46 -25.85
CA ILE A 326 -2.75 -3.89 -25.82
C ILE A 326 -2.33 -4.32 -27.22
N TYR A 327 -1.11 -4.78 -27.34
CA TYR A 327 -0.53 -5.25 -28.61
C TYR A 327 -0.43 -6.77 -28.63
N VAL A 328 -0.88 -7.40 -29.72
CA VAL A 328 -0.74 -8.85 -29.98
C VAL A 328 -0.12 -9.04 -31.36
N THR A 329 1.01 -9.75 -31.45
CA THR A 329 1.77 -9.90 -32.71
C THR A 329 0.97 -10.63 -33.79
N ASN A 330 0.33 -11.73 -33.46
CA ASN A 330 -0.40 -12.61 -34.38
C ASN A 330 -1.80 -12.91 -33.82
N PRO A 331 -2.74 -11.99 -33.94
CA PRO A 331 -4.11 -12.25 -33.53
C PRO A 331 -4.68 -13.44 -34.36
N PRO A 332 -5.57 -14.26 -33.80
CA PRO A 332 -6.11 -15.43 -34.49
C PRO A 332 -6.83 -15.04 -35.78
N ALA A 333 -6.73 -15.93 -36.78
CA ALA A 333 -7.42 -15.72 -38.04
C ALA A 333 -8.95 -15.72 -37.84
N GLN A 334 -9.61 -14.78 -38.47
CA GLN A 334 -11.06 -14.68 -38.43
C GLN A 334 -11.70 -15.63 -39.44
N PRO A 335 -12.97 -16.05 -39.22
CA PRO A 335 -13.73 -16.78 -40.22
C PRO A 335 -13.78 -16.09 -41.57
N ALA A 336 -13.91 -16.87 -42.65
CA ALA A 336 -13.95 -16.34 -44.01
C ALA A 336 -15.06 -15.28 -44.20
N GLY A 337 -14.66 -14.08 -44.63
CA GLY A 337 -15.57 -12.93 -44.81
C GLY A 337 -15.60 -11.94 -43.64
N ALA A 338 -15.01 -12.27 -42.47
CA ALA A 338 -14.84 -11.32 -41.41
C ALA A 338 -13.55 -10.49 -41.60
N PRO A 339 -13.51 -9.21 -41.17
CA PRO A 339 -12.31 -8.39 -41.26
C PRO A 339 -11.21 -8.96 -40.36
N ALA A 340 -9.96 -8.88 -40.79
CA ALA A 340 -8.84 -9.29 -39.98
C ALA A 340 -8.74 -8.48 -38.68
N LEU A 341 -8.42 -9.15 -37.56
CA LEU A 341 -8.19 -8.50 -36.28
C LEU A 341 -6.97 -7.56 -36.37
N LYS A 342 -7.06 -6.42 -35.71
CA LYS A 342 -5.94 -5.50 -35.56
C LYS A 342 -5.01 -6.00 -34.47
N THR A 343 -3.73 -5.64 -34.60
CA THR A 343 -2.70 -5.99 -33.60
C THR A 343 -2.76 -5.14 -32.34
N ASN A 344 -3.32 -3.92 -32.42
CA ASN A 344 -3.42 -2.97 -31.31
C ASN A 344 -4.87 -2.69 -30.94
N ASP A 345 -5.11 -2.68 -29.63
CA ASP A 345 -6.32 -2.16 -29.01
C ASP A 345 -5.96 -0.97 -28.12
N ILE A 346 -6.30 0.23 -28.61
CA ILE A 346 -6.00 1.48 -27.93
C ILE A 346 -7.26 2.03 -27.26
N VAL A 347 -7.16 2.36 -25.97
CA VAL A 347 -8.24 2.94 -25.18
C VAL A 347 -7.73 4.21 -24.51
N LEU A 348 -8.44 5.31 -24.68
CA LEU A 348 -8.24 6.55 -23.93
C LEU A 348 -9.47 6.81 -23.07
N THR A 349 -9.29 6.96 -21.78
CA THR A 349 -10.35 7.25 -20.82
C THR A 349 -10.06 8.51 -20.03
N THR A 350 -11.13 9.23 -19.70
CA THR A 350 -11.09 10.35 -18.76
C THR A 350 -12.28 10.22 -17.83
N GLY A 351 -12.13 10.56 -16.56
CA GLY A 351 -13.20 10.37 -15.61
C GLY A 351 -12.84 10.79 -14.18
N LEU A 352 -13.68 10.39 -13.26
CA LEU A 352 -13.55 10.66 -11.83
C LEU A 352 -13.00 9.43 -11.11
N ASN A 353 -12.04 9.67 -10.23
CA ASN A 353 -11.42 8.69 -9.35
C ASN A 353 -11.86 8.97 -7.93
N PHE A 354 -12.44 7.97 -7.27
CA PHE A 354 -12.89 8.00 -5.89
C PHE A 354 -11.95 7.16 -5.05
N SER A 355 -11.14 7.79 -4.19
CA SER A 355 -10.18 7.10 -3.33
C SER A 355 -10.79 6.78 -1.96
N PHE A 356 -10.46 5.61 -1.42
CA PHE A 356 -10.86 5.17 -0.08
C PHE A 356 -9.68 4.51 0.65
N THR A 357 -9.73 4.56 2.00
CA THR A 357 -8.77 3.88 2.89
C THR A 357 -9.55 3.13 3.96
N HIS A 358 -9.13 1.90 4.28
CA HIS A 358 -9.76 1.06 5.30
C HIS A 358 -8.74 0.48 6.29
#